data_ef5344d801db8851884300609248c10e
#
_entry.id   ef5344d801db8851884300609248c10e
#
_cell.length_a   1.000
_cell.length_b   1.000
_cell.length_c   1.000
_cell.angle_alpha   90.00
_cell.angle_beta   90.00
_cell.angle_gamma   90.00
#
_symmetry.space_group_name_H-M   'P 1'
#
loop_
_entity.id
_entity.type
_entity.pdbx_description
1 polymer ?
#
loop_
_entity_poly.entity_id
_entity_poly.type
_entity_poly.pdbx_seq_one_letter_code
_entity_poly.pdbx_strand_id
1 'polypeptide(L)' 'MIVFTVKDMTCNHCSGAITRAVLLLDPAAKVRIDLSSHRVEIDPAAADAAGLGAAITEAGYTPVLVSAAA' A
#
# COMPACT_ATOMS: atom_id res chain seq x y z
N MET A 1 -3.28 6.50 9.88
CA MET A 1 -2.99 5.24 9.18
C MET A 1 -3.88 5.10 7.97
N ILE A 2 -3.33 4.64 6.88
CA ILE A 2 -4.05 4.47 5.62
C ILE A 2 -4.11 2.98 5.32
N VAL A 3 -5.31 2.47 5.00
CA VAL A 3 -5.54 1.05 4.77
C VAL A 3 -6.15 0.84 3.40
N PHE A 4 -5.52 -0.02 2.61
CA PHE A 4 -6.05 -0.47 1.32
C PHE A 4 -6.34 -1.96 1.36
N THR A 5 -7.34 -2.39 0.58
CA THR A 5 -7.50 -3.78 0.19
C THR A 5 -6.99 -3.94 -1.23
N VAL A 6 -6.10 -4.89 -1.46
CA VAL A 6 -5.49 -5.15 -2.76
C VAL A 6 -5.71 -6.62 -3.09
N LYS A 7 -6.82 -6.93 -3.76
CA LYS A 7 -7.26 -8.31 -3.97
C LYS A 7 -6.35 -9.10 -4.91
N ASP A 8 -5.66 -8.40 -5.81
CA ASP A 8 -4.72 -9.03 -6.73
C ASP A 8 -3.30 -9.17 -6.17
N MET A 9 -3.12 -8.84 -4.89
CA MET A 9 -1.90 -9.11 -4.15
C MET A 9 -1.99 -10.52 -3.54
N THR A 10 -1.38 -11.51 -4.19
CA THR A 10 -1.60 -12.91 -3.84
C THR A 10 -0.35 -13.67 -3.41
N CYS A 11 0.82 -13.03 -3.38
CA CYS A 11 2.07 -13.70 -3.03
C CYS A 11 3.07 -12.73 -2.40
N ASN A 12 4.15 -13.30 -1.82
CA ASN A 12 5.19 -12.50 -1.19
C ASN A 12 5.89 -11.56 -2.17
N HIS A 13 6.01 -11.96 -3.41
CA HIS A 13 6.59 -11.10 -4.45
C HIS A 13 5.74 -9.86 -4.66
N CYS A 14 4.41 -10.03 -4.66
CA CYS A 14 3.47 -8.92 -4.79
C CYS A 14 3.58 -7.95 -3.61
N SER A 15 3.67 -8.48 -2.39
CA SER A 15 3.80 -7.63 -1.20
C SER A 15 5.11 -6.84 -1.23
N GLY A 16 6.19 -7.45 -1.70
CA GLY A 16 7.48 -6.77 -1.86
C GLY A 16 7.41 -5.65 -2.89
N ALA A 17 6.73 -5.87 -4.01
CA ALA A 17 6.56 -4.87 -5.05
C ALA A 17 5.76 -3.67 -4.55
N ILE A 18 4.68 -3.91 -3.81
CA ILE A 18 3.84 -2.86 -3.23
C ILE A 18 4.63 -2.07 -2.19
N THR A 19 5.33 -2.76 -1.30
CA THR A 19 6.17 -2.11 -0.28
C THR A 19 7.20 -1.20 -0.94
N ARG A 20 7.87 -1.69 -1.98
CA ARG A 20 8.87 -0.90 -2.69
C ARG A 20 8.26 0.34 -3.34
N ALA A 21 7.09 0.20 -3.96
CA ALA A 21 6.41 1.33 -4.59
C ALA A 21 6.05 2.41 -3.56
N VAL A 22 5.55 2.00 -2.40
CA VAL A 22 5.21 2.93 -1.31
C VAL A 22 6.46 3.64 -0.79
N LEU A 23 7.55 2.91 -0.58
CA LEU A 23 8.77 3.48 -0.03
C LEU A 23 9.52 4.36 -1.04
N LEU A 24 9.31 4.17 -2.33
CA LEU A 24 9.82 5.09 -3.34
C LEU A 24 9.14 6.45 -3.26
N LEU A 25 7.84 6.46 -2.96
CA LEU A 25 7.09 7.70 -2.81
C LEU A 25 7.34 8.34 -1.45
N ASP A 26 7.40 7.54 -0.40
CA ASP A 26 7.51 8.01 0.97
C ASP A 26 8.50 7.13 1.74
N PRO A 27 9.81 7.44 1.66
CA PRO A 27 10.85 6.58 2.22
C PRO A 27 10.77 6.35 3.73
N ALA A 28 10.12 7.24 4.47
CA ALA A 28 9.97 7.12 5.91
C ALA A 28 8.65 6.48 6.33
N ALA A 29 7.83 6.08 5.38
CA ALA A 29 6.56 5.41 5.68
C ALA A 29 6.81 4.02 6.26
N LYS A 30 5.86 3.57 7.09
CA LYS A 30 5.85 2.21 7.61
C LYS A 30 4.75 1.43 6.91
N VAL A 31 5.09 0.23 6.43
CA VAL A 31 4.17 -0.59 5.63
C VAL A 31 4.01 -1.93 6.32
N ARG A 32 2.76 -2.35 6.48
CA ARG A 32 2.42 -3.67 6.99
C ARG A 32 1.45 -4.32 6.01
N ILE A 33 1.77 -5.54 5.58
CA ILE A 33 0.98 -6.27 4.60
C ILE A 33 0.53 -7.60 5.18
N ASP A 34 -0.76 -7.90 5.03
CA ASP A 34 -1.34 -9.20 5.37
C ASP A 34 -1.91 -9.81 4.10
N LEU A 35 -1.22 -10.84 3.60
CA LEU A 35 -1.63 -11.53 2.37
C LEU A 35 -2.93 -12.28 2.52
N SER A 36 -3.22 -12.82 3.70
CA SER A 36 -4.43 -13.61 3.91
C SER A 36 -5.70 -12.76 3.81
N SER A 37 -5.64 -11.50 4.21
CA SER A 37 -6.76 -10.57 4.11
C SER A 37 -6.64 -9.59 2.95
N HIS A 38 -5.57 -9.68 2.16
CA HIS A 38 -5.26 -8.74 1.06
C HIS A 38 -5.16 -7.29 1.53
N ARG A 39 -4.66 -7.09 2.74
CA ARG A 39 -4.68 -5.79 3.39
C ARG A 39 -3.30 -5.16 3.41
N VAL A 40 -3.25 -3.88 3.05
CA VAL A 40 -2.04 -3.06 3.12
C VAL A 40 -2.30 -1.91 4.07
N GLU A 41 -1.54 -1.86 5.17
CA GLU A 41 -1.63 -0.80 6.16
C GLU A 41 -0.37 0.05 6.06
N ILE A 42 -0.56 1.35 5.91
CA ILE A 42 0.55 2.29 5.74
C ILE A 42 0.43 3.41 6.76
N ASP A 43 1.52 3.62 7.49
CA ASP A 43 1.68 4.79 8.36
C ASP A 43 2.56 5.78 7.59
N PRO A 44 1.97 6.78 6.93
CA PRO A 44 2.74 7.66 6.06
C PRO A 44 3.52 8.69 6.85
N ALA A 45 4.66 9.09 6.32
CA ALA A 45 5.42 10.21 6.87
C ALA A 45 5.09 11.52 6.15
N ALA A 46 4.90 11.46 4.83
CA ALA A 46 4.66 12.65 4.00
C ALA A 46 3.58 12.46 2.95
N ALA A 47 3.36 11.22 2.48
CA ALA A 47 2.40 10.94 1.40
C ALA A 47 0.96 10.92 1.92
N ASP A 48 0.00 11.09 1.03
CA ASP A 48 -1.42 10.98 1.32
C ASP A 48 -2.03 9.72 0.67
N ALA A 49 -3.31 9.46 0.95
CA ALA A 49 -3.98 8.27 0.44
C ALA A 49 -4.03 8.26 -1.09
N ALA A 50 -4.25 9.41 -1.72
CA ALA A 50 -4.31 9.50 -3.18
C ALA A 50 -2.95 9.16 -3.81
N GLY A 51 -1.87 9.69 -3.26
CA GLY A 51 -0.52 9.41 -3.74
C GLY A 51 -0.12 7.97 -3.56
N LEU A 52 -0.45 7.40 -2.39
CA LEU A 52 -0.14 6.00 -2.10
C LEU A 52 -0.94 5.04 -3.00
N GLY A 53 -2.22 5.34 -3.22
CA GLY A 53 -3.04 4.56 -4.13
C GLY A 53 -2.51 4.59 -5.55
N ALA A 54 -2.07 5.77 -6.02
CA ALA A 54 -1.47 5.91 -7.34
C ALA A 54 -0.18 5.09 -7.46
N ALA A 55 0.65 5.08 -6.43
CA ALA A 55 1.89 4.31 -6.42
C ALA A 55 1.62 2.81 -6.52
N ILE A 56 0.63 2.31 -5.79
CA ILE A 56 0.25 0.89 -5.85
C ILE A 56 -0.30 0.54 -7.23
N THR A 57 -1.12 1.43 -7.81
CA THR A 57 -1.66 1.24 -9.15
C THR A 57 -0.55 1.18 -10.19
N GLU A 58 0.44 2.04 -10.10
CA GLU A 58 1.58 2.03 -11.02
C GLU A 58 2.44 0.78 -10.88
N ALA A 59 2.45 0.17 -9.71
CA ALA A 59 3.13 -1.11 -9.51
C ALA A 59 2.41 -2.29 -10.17
N GLY A 60 1.20 -2.07 -10.69
CA GLY A 60 0.43 -3.09 -11.41
C GLY A 60 -0.67 -3.73 -10.60
N TYR A 61 -1.09 -3.10 -9.50
CA TYR A 61 -2.12 -3.65 -8.61
C TYR A 61 -3.33 -2.73 -8.53
N THR A 62 -4.41 -3.24 -7.93
CA THR A 62 -5.68 -2.52 -7.85
C THR A 62 -6.02 -2.23 -6.39
N PRO A 63 -5.61 -1.08 -5.84
CA PRO A 63 -5.90 -0.74 -4.44
C PRO A 63 -7.32 -0.21 -4.30
N VAL A 64 -7.99 -0.63 -3.22
CA VAL A 64 -9.27 -0.07 -2.81
C VAL A 64 -9.08 0.53 -1.43
N LEU A 65 -9.30 1.83 -1.31
CA LEU A 65 -9.15 2.53 -0.04
C LEU A 65 -10.24 2.08 0.94
N VAL A 66 -9.80 1.60 2.10
CA VAL A 66 -10.69 1.17 3.18
C VAL A 66 -10.80 2.25 4.25
N SER A 67 -9.65 2.84 4.61
CA SER A 67 -9.60 3.85 5.68
C SER A 67 -8.42 4.78 5.44
N ALA A 68 -8.62 6.07 5.71
CA ALA A 68 -7.58 7.08 5.64
C ALA A 68 -7.57 7.91 6.93
N ALA A 69 -7.83 7.28 8.06
CA ALA A 69 -7.83 7.96 9.35
C ALA A 69 -6.43 8.46 9.69
N ALA A 70 -6.38 9.66 10.21
CA ALA A 70 -5.13 10.28 10.64
C ALA A 70 -4.59 9.60 11.91
#